data_fbe45d54715ffd7644d4466dfc0e185f
#
_entry.id   fbe45d54715ffd7644d4466dfc0e185f
#
_cell.length_a   1.000
_cell.length_b   1.000
_cell.length_c   1.000
_cell.angle_alpha   90.00
_cell.angle_beta   90.00
_cell.angle_gamma   90.00
#
_symmetry.space_group_name_H-M   'P 1'
#
loop_
_entity.id
_entity.type
_entity.pdbx_description
1 polymer ?
#
loop_
_entity_poly.entity_id
_entity_poly.type
_entity_poly.pdbx_seq_one_letter_code
_entity_poly.pdbx_strand_id
1 'polypeptide(L)'
;IASDLNTDGRIDLIAGTNSYSSFTGRAYIFYSQNGQVNTNKSIAGGATGNKFGSTLAAGDINADGRTDLLVSAPNYSTDTGRIYAFYNDGSYSADTTGADVTITGEGTNQLFGGALVTGDWNADGKADIAVGAIGASGNQGRTYVFWNDGSYPSAAASADAIITGITGNDNLGIDLISGDLNADGKTDLVVGTSQYYSGSGAGFVYIFYGGSMITESASGADVTITGEASLNRFGHALGAGDLNADGKTDLIVGAYGYS
;
A
#
# COMPACT_ATOMS: atom_id res chain seq x y z
N ILE A 1 -9.12 -6.52 -1.97
CA ILE A 1 -9.67 -5.46 -1.09
C ILE A 1 -11.18 -5.38 -1.27
N ALA A 2 -11.86 -4.74 -0.34
CA ALA A 2 -13.32 -4.57 -0.32
C ALA A 2 -13.65 -3.10 -0.01
N SER A 3 -14.51 -2.49 -0.84
CA SER A 3 -14.96 -1.09 -0.69
C SER A 3 -16.20 -0.85 -1.55
N ASP A 4 -17.00 0.15 -1.24
CA ASP A 4 -18.12 0.57 -2.09
C ASP A 4 -17.59 1.44 -3.24
N LEU A 5 -17.41 0.83 -4.40
CA LEU A 5 -16.85 1.49 -5.59
C LEU A 5 -17.92 2.09 -6.52
N ASN A 6 -19.19 1.76 -6.33
CA ASN A 6 -20.27 2.25 -7.18
C ASN A 6 -21.24 3.18 -6.43
N THR A 7 -20.96 3.46 -5.15
CA THR A 7 -21.74 4.32 -4.27
C THR A 7 -23.20 3.84 -4.07
N ASP A 8 -23.43 2.52 -4.11
CA ASP A 8 -24.76 1.93 -3.89
C ASP A 8 -25.02 1.54 -2.42
N GLY A 9 -24.05 1.81 -1.52
CA GLY A 9 -24.09 1.49 -0.10
C GLY A 9 -23.73 0.05 0.22
N ARG A 10 -23.17 -0.70 -0.73
CA ARG A 10 -22.74 -2.09 -0.56
C ARG A 10 -21.26 -2.22 -0.82
N ILE A 11 -20.65 -3.16 -0.13
CA ILE A 11 -19.23 -3.47 -0.32
C ILE A 11 -19.05 -4.28 -1.59
N ASP A 12 -18.21 -3.79 -2.48
CA ASP A 12 -17.72 -4.45 -3.68
C ASP A 12 -16.40 -5.17 -3.41
N LEU A 13 -16.02 -6.11 -4.27
CA LEU A 13 -14.76 -6.84 -4.17
C LEU A 13 -13.84 -6.44 -5.33
N ILE A 14 -12.58 -6.13 -5.02
CA ILE A 14 -11.54 -5.92 -6.01
C ILE A 14 -10.47 -6.99 -5.85
N ALA A 15 -10.12 -7.67 -6.95
CA ALA A 15 -9.11 -8.71 -6.97
C ALA A 15 -8.08 -8.46 -8.08
N GLY A 16 -6.80 -8.53 -7.71
CA GLY A 16 -5.69 -8.46 -8.66
C GLY A 16 -5.16 -9.83 -9.03
N THR A 17 -4.67 -9.95 -10.26
CA THR A 17 -3.90 -11.11 -10.72
C THR A 17 -2.69 -10.65 -11.50
N ASN A 18 -1.54 -10.66 -10.87
CA ASN A 18 -0.28 -10.19 -11.43
C ASN A 18 0.33 -11.16 -12.47
N SER A 19 -0.10 -12.41 -12.50
CA SER A 19 0.40 -13.45 -13.42
C SER A 19 -0.43 -13.59 -14.71
N TYR A 20 -1.52 -12.82 -14.85
CA TYR A 20 -2.36 -12.87 -16.05
C TYR A 20 -1.55 -12.53 -17.30
N SER A 21 -1.74 -13.31 -18.39
CA SER A 21 -1.17 -13.06 -19.72
C SER A 21 0.33 -12.72 -19.70
N SER A 22 1.16 -13.69 -19.33
CA SER A 22 2.63 -13.53 -19.26
C SER A 22 3.06 -12.39 -18.32
N PHE A 23 2.43 -12.34 -17.14
CA PHE A 23 2.69 -11.32 -16.12
C PHE A 23 2.40 -9.86 -16.55
N THR A 24 1.55 -9.66 -17.55
CA THR A 24 0.97 -8.34 -17.83
C THR A 24 0.14 -7.88 -16.64
N GLY A 25 -0.65 -8.81 -16.09
CA GLY A 25 -1.49 -8.59 -14.93
C GLY A 25 -2.83 -7.94 -15.23
N ARG A 26 -3.75 -8.03 -14.28
CA ARG A 26 -5.10 -7.47 -14.39
C ARG A 26 -5.70 -7.20 -13.01
N ALA A 27 -6.52 -6.17 -12.88
CA ALA A 27 -7.41 -5.94 -11.77
C ALA A 27 -8.86 -6.21 -12.18
N TYR A 28 -9.63 -6.89 -11.35
CA TYR A 28 -11.05 -7.19 -11.55
C TYR A 28 -11.87 -6.47 -10.50
N ILE A 29 -12.98 -5.87 -10.91
CA ILE A 29 -13.95 -5.23 -10.04
C ILE A 29 -15.24 -6.05 -10.10
N PHE A 30 -15.71 -6.48 -8.96
CA PHE A 30 -16.93 -7.27 -8.78
C PHE A 30 -17.93 -6.45 -7.97
N TYR A 31 -18.95 -5.92 -8.63
CA TYR A 31 -20.00 -5.18 -7.94
C TYR A 31 -20.98 -6.12 -7.23
N SER A 32 -21.30 -5.78 -6.00
CA SER A 32 -22.26 -6.52 -5.17
C SER A 32 -23.70 -6.13 -5.56
N GLN A 33 -24.43 -7.04 -6.19
CA GLN A 33 -25.83 -6.82 -6.58
C GLN A 33 -26.72 -7.98 -6.13
N ASN A 34 -27.84 -7.69 -5.44
CA ASN A 34 -28.82 -8.68 -5.03
C ASN A 34 -28.25 -9.90 -4.25
N GLY A 35 -27.21 -9.65 -3.43
CA GLY A 35 -26.51 -10.68 -2.67
C GLY A 35 -25.61 -11.59 -3.53
N GLN A 36 -25.33 -11.19 -4.77
CA GLN A 36 -24.39 -11.87 -5.66
C GLN A 36 -23.26 -10.92 -6.07
N VAL A 37 -22.06 -11.47 -6.23
CA VAL A 37 -20.87 -10.76 -6.67
C VAL A 37 -20.65 -11.10 -8.14
N ASN A 38 -20.84 -10.14 -9.03
CA ASN A 38 -20.69 -10.34 -10.48
C ASN A 38 -19.48 -9.58 -11.01
N THR A 39 -18.70 -10.21 -11.91
CA THR A 39 -17.58 -9.53 -12.60
C THR A 39 -18.15 -8.53 -13.59
N ASN A 40 -18.07 -7.25 -13.29
CA ASN A 40 -18.62 -6.23 -14.17
C ASN A 40 -17.54 -5.41 -14.89
N LYS A 41 -16.32 -5.36 -14.35
CA LYS A 41 -15.22 -4.61 -14.95
C LYS A 41 -13.86 -5.28 -14.72
N SER A 42 -12.93 -5.04 -15.63
CA SER A 42 -11.53 -5.36 -15.43
C SER A 42 -10.64 -4.32 -16.09
N ILE A 43 -9.50 -4.05 -15.48
CA ILE A 43 -8.47 -3.14 -15.97
C ILE A 43 -7.26 -4.00 -16.34
N ALA A 44 -6.84 -3.94 -17.60
CA ALA A 44 -5.68 -4.69 -18.08
C ALA A 44 -4.38 -3.95 -17.81
N GLY A 45 -3.32 -4.67 -17.48
CA GLY A 45 -1.98 -4.12 -17.39
C GLY A 45 -1.45 -3.67 -18.76
N GLY A 46 -0.49 -2.76 -18.75
CA GLY A 46 0.03 -2.12 -19.98
C GLY A 46 1.05 -2.96 -20.75
N ALA A 47 1.86 -3.77 -20.10
CA ALA A 47 2.92 -4.54 -20.75
C ALA A 47 3.27 -5.82 -19.99
N THR A 48 3.80 -6.80 -20.75
CA THR A 48 4.28 -8.08 -20.24
C THR A 48 5.36 -7.89 -19.17
N GLY A 49 5.29 -8.66 -18.12
CA GLY A 49 6.27 -8.66 -17.02
C GLY A 49 6.04 -7.61 -15.96
N ASN A 50 5.20 -6.60 -16.18
CA ASN A 50 4.98 -5.49 -15.23
C ASN A 50 4.24 -5.89 -13.95
N LYS A 51 3.54 -7.02 -13.96
CA LYS A 51 2.76 -7.55 -12.83
C LYS A 51 1.71 -6.56 -12.29
N PHE A 52 0.97 -5.88 -13.17
CA PHE A 52 -0.15 -5.03 -12.78
C PHE A 52 -1.17 -5.82 -11.95
N GLY A 53 -1.73 -5.21 -10.91
CA GLY A 53 -2.62 -5.89 -9.98
C GLY A 53 -1.90 -6.68 -8.87
N SER A 54 -0.62 -6.40 -8.60
CA SER A 54 0.12 -7.03 -7.50
C SER A 54 -0.39 -6.59 -6.14
N THR A 55 -0.58 -5.29 -5.94
CA THR A 55 -1.23 -4.72 -4.77
C THR A 55 -2.32 -3.74 -5.19
N LEU A 56 -3.30 -3.60 -4.32
CA LEU A 56 -4.50 -2.79 -4.53
C LEU A 56 -4.77 -1.97 -3.27
N ALA A 57 -5.21 -0.74 -3.44
CA ALA A 57 -5.77 0.07 -2.36
C ALA A 57 -7.00 0.82 -2.86
N ALA A 58 -7.83 1.30 -1.95
CA ALA A 58 -9.02 2.06 -2.26
C ALA A 58 -9.19 3.19 -1.23
N GLY A 59 -9.54 4.39 -1.71
CA GLY A 59 -9.76 5.57 -0.88
C GLY A 59 -10.20 6.74 -1.76
N ASP A 60 -10.79 7.75 -1.16
CA ASP A 60 -11.15 9.00 -1.85
C ASP A 60 -9.89 9.88 -1.98
N ILE A 61 -9.06 9.60 -2.99
CA ILE A 61 -7.77 10.27 -3.18
C ILE A 61 -7.85 11.55 -4.01
N ASN A 62 -9.03 11.90 -4.53
CA ASN A 62 -9.28 13.18 -5.20
C ASN A 62 -10.21 14.10 -4.40
N ALA A 63 -10.69 13.64 -3.23
CA ALA A 63 -11.60 14.36 -2.33
C ALA A 63 -12.95 14.74 -2.99
N ASP A 64 -13.50 13.88 -3.87
CA ASP A 64 -14.80 14.07 -4.50
C ASP A 64 -15.96 13.34 -3.77
N GLY A 65 -15.65 12.64 -2.68
CA GLY A 65 -16.59 11.87 -1.86
C GLY A 65 -16.86 10.46 -2.39
N ARG A 66 -16.09 9.98 -3.37
CA ARG A 66 -16.20 8.63 -3.91
C ARG A 66 -14.90 7.86 -3.68
N THR A 67 -15.03 6.56 -3.55
CA THR A 67 -13.85 5.70 -3.41
C THR A 67 -13.18 5.47 -4.75
N ASP A 68 -11.92 5.86 -4.88
CA ASP A 68 -11.05 5.62 -6.03
C ASP A 68 -10.29 4.29 -5.90
N LEU A 69 -9.72 3.81 -6.99
CA LEU A 69 -8.96 2.58 -7.04
C LEU A 69 -7.49 2.84 -7.36
N LEU A 70 -6.59 2.31 -6.52
CA LEU A 70 -5.16 2.28 -6.78
C LEU A 70 -4.71 0.86 -7.09
N VAL A 71 -3.86 0.73 -8.11
CA VAL A 71 -3.33 -0.56 -8.58
C VAL A 71 -1.84 -0.43 -8.84
N SER A 72 -1.05 -1.38 -8.31
CA SER A 72 0.39 -1.36 -8.52
C SER A 72 0.84 -2.29 -9.65
N ALA A 73 2.03 -1.98 -10.18
CA ALA A 73 2.82 -2.78 -11.11
C ALA A 73 4.30 -2.73 -10.68
N PRO A 74 4.71 -3.49 -9.64
CA PRO A 74 6.04 -3.33 -9.03
C PRO A 74 7.19 -3.71 -9.97
N ASN A 75 6.94 -4.52 -10.99
CA ASN A 75 7.96 -4.90 -11.97
C ASN A 75 7.98 -3.99 -13.22
N TYR A 76 7.27 -2.86 -13.20
CA TYR A 76 7.32 -1.90 -14.31
C TYR A 76 8.76 -1.43 -14.54
N SER A 77 9.18 -1.41 -15.84
CA SER A 77 10.48 -0.86 -16.26
C SER A 77 11.68 -1.37 -15.44
N THR A 78 11.98 -2.66 -15.56
CA THR A 78 13.13 -3.30 -14.85
C THR A 78 13.00 -3.12 -13.33
N ASP A 79 11.84 -3.49 -12.79
CA ASP A 79 11.56 -3.48 -11.36
C ASP A 79 11.67 -2.08 -10.69
N THR A 80 11.62 -1.00 -11.50
CA THR A 80 11.48 0.36 -10.99
C THR A 80 10.17 0.50 -10.22
N GLY A 81 9.11 -0.08 -10.78
CA GLY A 81 7.79 -0.08 -10.21
C GLY A 81 6.97 1.17 -10.55
N ARG A 82 5.66 1.02 -10.54
CA ARG A 82 4.69 2.09 -10.78
C ARG A 82 3.38 1.80 -10.07
N ILE A 83 2.70 2.84 -9.63
CA ILE A 83 1.29 2.79 -9.23
C ILE A 83 0.44 3.58 -10.22
N TYR A 84 -0.81 3.16 -10.33
CA TYR A 84 -1.85 3.77 -11.14
C TYR A 84 -3.04 4.06 -10.25
N ALA A 85 -3.56 5.28 -10.29
CA ALA A 85 -4.81 5.65 -9.67
C ALA A 85 -5.88 5.87 -10.74
N PHE A 86 -7.06 5.37 -10.47
CA PHE A 86 -8.25 5.50 -11.31
C PHE A 86 -9.33 6.17 -10.46
N TYR A 87 -9.68 7.40 -10.81
CA TYR A 87 -10.74 8.13 -10.13
C TYR A 87 -12.11 7.55 -10.46
N ASN A 88 -12.95 7.49 -9.45
CA ASN A 88 -14.31 7.00 -9.59
C ASN A 88 -15.25 8.09 -10.11
N ASP A 89 -15.16 8.39 -11.39
CA ASP A 89 -16.07 9.31 -12.09
C ASP A 89 -17.38 8.66 -12.57
N GLY A 90 -17.66 7.41 -12.10
CA GLY A 90 -18.78 6.56 -12.51
C GLY A 90 -18.37 5.48 -13.51
N SER A 91 -17.09 5.46 -13.95
CA SER A 91 -16.56 4.39 -14.80
C SER A 91 -15.06 4.25 -14.62
N TYR A 92 -14.54 3.03 -14.77
CA TYR A 92 -13.11 2.77 -14.80
C TYR A 92 -12.67 2.46 -16.23
N SER A 93 -11.46 2.90 -16.59
CA SER A 93 -10.83 2.55 -17.87
C SER A 93 -10.65 1.03 -18.02
N ALA A 94 -10.57 0.56 -19.26
CA ALA A 94 -10.32 -0.85 -19.57
C ALA A 94 -8.84 -1.25 -19.38
N ASP A 95 -7.94 -0.29 -19.36
CA ASP A 95 -6.49 -0.52 -19.24
C ASP A 95 -5.76 0.67 -18.58
N THR A 96 -4.44 0.54 -18.42
CA THR A 96 -3.59 1.53 -17.75
C THR A 96 -3.43 2.87 -18.48
N THR A 97 -3.86 2.99 -19.73
CA THR A 97 -3.76 4.26 -20.48
C THR A 97 -4.77 5.30 -20.01
N GLY A 98 -5.84 4.86 -19.36
CA GLY A 98 -6.85 5.73 -18.77
C GLY A 98 -6.70 5.92 -17.28
N ALA A 99 -5.51 5.69 -16.71
CA ALA A 99 -5.24 6.08 -15.33
C ALA A 99 -5.16 7.60 -15.18
N ASP A 100 -5.82 8.15 -14.17
CA ASP A 100 -5.84 9.59 -13.89
C ASP A 100 -4.50 10.08 -13.31
N VAL A 101 -3.89 9.23 -12.48
CA VAL A 101 -2.58 9.48 -11.89
C VAL A 101 -1.67 8.27 -12.12
N THR A 102 -0.41 8.54 -12.43
CA THR A 102 0.65 7.52 -12.44
C THR A 102 1.85 8.03 -11.69
N ILE A 103 2.35 7.26 -10.71
CA ILE A 103 3.58 7.58 -9.98
C ILE A 103 4.59 6.46 -10.25
N THR A 104 5.77 6.84 -10.73
CA THR A 104 6.86 5.89 -11.06
C THR A 104 7.96 5.95 -10.01
N GLY A 105 8.49 4.79 -9.62
CA GLY A 105 9.60 4.67 -8.68
C GLY A 105 10.87 5.40 -9.13
N GLU A 106 11.84 5.55 -8.23
CA GLU A 106 13.06 6.34 -8.50
C GLU A 106 14.09 5.61 -9.37
N GLY A 107 14.18 4.30 -9.27
CA GLY A 107 15.24 3.55 -9.95
C GLY A 107 14.96 2.07 -10.11
N THR A 108 15.80 1.39 -10.86
CA THR A 108 15.68 -0.04 -11.15
C THR A 108 15.82 -0.91 -9.91
N ASN A 109 15.16 -2.08 -9.90
CA ASN A 109 15.18 -3.07 -8.82
C ASN A 109 14.64 -2.56 -7.46
N GLN A 110 13.87 -1.47 -7.44
CA GLN A 110 13.32 -0.93 -6.20
C GLN A 110 11.97 -1.51 -5.82
N LEU A 111 11.23 -2.05 -6.79
CA LEU A 111 9.91 -2.65 -6.60
C LEU A 111 8.89 -1.67 -5.98
N PHE A 112 8.91 -0.40 -6.41
CA PHE A 112 7.93 0.60 -5.98
C PHE A 112 6.51 0.13 -6.31
N GLY A 113 5.61 0.13 -5.32
CA GLY A 113 4.30 -0.47 -5.41
C GLY A 113 4.26 -1.92 -4.90
N GLY A 114 5.30 -2.39 -4.21
CA GLY A 114 5.30 -3.69 -3.54
C GLY A 114 4.23 -3.80 -2.46
N ALA A 115 4.00 -2.72 -1.73
CA ALA A 115 2.87 -2.51 -0.83
C ALA A 115 2.20 -1.17 -1.12
N LEU A 116 0.92 -1.03 -0.80
CA LEU A 116 0.10 0.14 -1.12
C LEU A 116 -1.05 0.26 -0.12
N VAL A 117 -1.20 1.44 0.47
CA VAL A 117 -2.29 1.74 1.41
C VAL A 117 -2.72 3.20 1.28
N THR A 118 -3.97 3.50 1.64
CA THR A 118 -4.51 4.86 1.76
C THR A 118 -4.91 5.15 3.20
N GLY A 119 -4.80 6.41 3.60
CA GLY A 119 -5.21 6.88 4.94
C GLY A 119 -5.03 8.38 5.06
N ASP A 120 -5.69 9.00 6.03
CA ASP A 120 -5.54 10.43 6.36
C ASP A 120 -4.51 10.57 7.50
N TRP A 121 -3.21 10.58 7.15
CA TRP A 121 -2.15 10.62 8.16
C TRP A 121 -1.76 12.03 8.60
N ASN A 122 -2.10 13.04 7.80
CA ASN A 122 -1.88 14.44 8.16
C ASN A 122 -3.08 15.06 8.89
N ALA A 123 -4.20 14.31 9.01
CA ALA A 123 -5.45 14.70 9.64
C ALA A 123 -6.10 15.94 8.99
N ASP A 124 -6.02 16.07 7.66
CA ASP A 124 -6.66 17.14 6.89
C ASP A 124 -8.05 16.76 6.35
N GLY A 125 -8.51 15.53 6.61
CA GLY A 125 -9.79 14.98 6.20
C GLY A 125 -9.80 14.36 4.81
N LYS A 126 -8.63 14.18 4.16
CA LYS A 126 -8.51 13.58 2.85
C LYS A 126 -7.64 12.32 2.91
N ALA A 127 -7.90 11.38 2.02
CA ALA A 127 -7.08 10.18 1.95
C ALA A 127 -5.77 10.44 1.18
N ASP A 128 -4.63 10.16 1.84
CA ASP A 128 -3.28 10.18 1.31
C ASP A 128 -2.88 8.80 0.74
N ILE A 129 -1.73 8.70 0.09
CA ILE A 129 -1.20 7.46 -0.48
C ILE A 129 0.14 7.13 0.16
N ALA A 130 0.31 5.89 0.67
CA ALA A 130 1.63 5.37 1.03
C ALA A 130 1.99 4.15 0.18
N VAL A 131 3.26 4.10 -0.25
CA VAL A 131 3.78 3.11 -1.21
C VAL A 131 5.10 2.54 -0.73
N GLY A 132 5.19 1.23 -0.63
CA GLY A 132 6.41 0.51 -0.29
C GLY A 132 7.29 0.22 -1.51
N ALA A 133 8.63 0.26 -1.31
CA ALA A 133 9.65 -0.06 -2.30
C ALA A 133 10.82 -0.78 -1.60
N ILE A 134 10.71 -2.09 -1.44
CA ILE A 134 11.60 -2.91 -0.61
C ILE A 134 13.04 -2.98 -1.10
N GLY A 135 13.28 -2.83 -2.42
CA GLY A 135 14.60 -2.83 -3.03
C GLY A 135 15.31 -1.46 -2.98
N ALA A 136 14.63 -0.42 -2.52
CA ALA A 136 15.19 0.92 -2.47
C ALA A 136 16.39 1.00 -1.49
N SER A 137 17.32 1.92 -1.79
CA SER A 137 18.47 2.19 -0.91
C SER A 137 19.29 0.94 -0.54
N GLY A 138 19.54 0.04 -1.52
CA GLY A 138 20.32 -1.19 -1.26
C GLY A 138 19.58 -2.20 -0.36
N ASN A 139 18.29 -2.35 -0.57
CA ASN A 139 17.36 -3.20 0.21
C ASN A 139 17.14 -2.74 1.66
N GLN A 140 17.52 -1.52 2.03
CA GLN A 140 17.00 -0.94 3.27
C GLN A 140 15.47 -0.85 3.21
N GLY A 141 14.95 -0.63 2.00
CA GLY A 141 13.55 -0.37 1.74
C GLY A 141 13.18 1.07 2.04
N ARG A 142 12.11 1.51 1.37
CA ARG A 142 11.51 2.83 1.57
C ARG A 142 10.00 2.74 1.56
N THR A 143 9.38 3.62 2.32
CA THR A 143 7.96 3.94 2.20
C THR A 143 7.84 5.40 1.79
N TYR A 144 7.13 5.64 0.69
CA TYR A 144 6.87 6.97 0.14
C TYR A 144 5.46 7.37 0.52
N VAL A 145 5.29 8.58 1.05
CA VAL A 145 3.99 9.14 1.42
C VAL A 145 3.72 10.36 0.55
N PHE A 146 2.52 10.41 -0.01
CA PHE A 146 2.03 11.48 -0.86
C PHE A 146 0.76 12.04 -0.24
N TRP A 147 0.81 13.32 0.17
CA TRP A 147 -0.37 14.00 0.73
C TRP A 147 -1.35 14.36 -0.38
N ASN A 148 -2.62 14.28 -0.05
CA ASN A 148 -3.70 14.71 -0.94
C ASN A 148 -3.87 16.23 -0.87
N ASP A 149 -2.97 16.97 -1.47
CA ASP A 149 -3.02 18.44 -1.60
C ASP A 149 -3.79 18.93 -2.84
N GLY A 150 -4.46 18.00 -3.55
CA GLY A 150 -5.22 18.24 -4.79
C GLY A 150 -4.46 17.83 -6.06
N SER A 151 -3.21 17.36 -5.94
CA SER A 151 -2.42 16.84 -7.06
C SER A 151 -1.39 15.82 -6.59
N TYR A 152 -0.99 14.91 -7.47
CA TYR A 152 0.06 13.94 -7.18
C TYR A 152 1.21 14.07 -8.18
N PRO A 153 2.47 13.95 -7.73
CA PRO A 153 3.62 13.99 -8.62
C PRO A 153 3.67 12.72 -9.49
N SER A 154 4.36 12.80 -10.64
CA SER A 154 4.54 11.63 -11.52
C SER A 154 5.74 10.74 -11.13
N ALA A 155 6.55 11.16 -10.15
CA ALA A 155 7.77 10.47 -9.71
C ALA A 155 7.82 10.33 -8.19
N ALA A 156 8.24 9.15 -7.72
CA ALA A 156 8.36 8.85 -6.29
C ALA A 156 9.36 9.76 -5.56
N ALA A 157 10.39 10.25 -6.26
CA ALA A 157 11.37 11.20 -5.70
C ALA A 157 10.75 12.53 -5.23
N SER A 158 9.53 12.83 -5.65
CA SER A 158 8.78 14.03 -5.25
C SER A 158 7.71 13.72 -4.20
N ALA A 159 7.83 12.61 -3.48
CA ALA A 159 6.97 12.30 -2.34
C ALA A 159 7.14 13.35 -1.22
N ASP A 160 6.07 13.63 -0.50
CA ASP A 160 6.06 14.61 0.59
C ASP A 160 6.85 14.12 1.81
N ALA A 161 6.84 12.78 2.03
CA ALA A 161 7.72 12.15 3.01
C ALA A 161 8.28 10.83 2.46
N ILE A 162 9.53 10.51 2.81
CA ILE A 162 10.20 9.26 2.44
C ILE A 162 10.80 8.65 3.69
N ILE A 163 10.21 7.56 4.16
CA ILE A 163 10.71 6.80 5.31
C ILE A 163 11.71 5.77 4.80
N THR A 164 12.96 5.84 5.23
CA THR A 164 13.99 4.86 4.84
C THR A 164 14.28 3.90 6.00
N GLY A 165 14.46 2.61 5.68
CA GLY A 165 14.87 1.59 6.64
C GLY A 165 16.22 1.90 7.28
N ILE A 166 16.48 1.32 8.47
CA ILE A 166 17.65 1.66 9.30
C ILE A 166 18.89 0.91 8.81
N THR A 167 18.75 -0.37 8.48
CA THR A 167 19.88 -1.23 8.09
C THR A 167 19.68 -1.85 6.71
N GLY A 168 20.78 -2.22 6.05
CA GLY A 168 20.71 -2.95 4.79
C GLY A 168 19.91 -4.25 4.93
N ASN A 169 19.06 -4.55 3.95
CA ASN A 169 18.15 -5.69 3.91
C ASN A 169 17.02 -5.68 4.96
N ASP A 170 16.68 -4.53 5.54
CA ASP A 170 15.46 -4.39 6.35
C ASP A 170 14.20 -4.62 5.52
N ASN A 171 14.25 -4.30 4.23
CA ASN A 171 13.10 -4.38 3.33
C ASN A 171 11.88 -3.61 3.88
N LEU A 172 12.13 -2.41 4.43
CA LEU A 172 11.06 -1.55 4.94
C LEU A 172 10.01 -1.29 3.85
N GLY A 173 8.74 -1.32 4.24
CA GLY A 173 7.63 -1.17 3.31
C GLY A 173 7.26 -2.47 2.59
N ILE A 174 7.60 -3.64 3.19
CA ILE A 174 7.17 -4.95 2.66
C ILE A 174 5.65 -5.09 2.75
N ASP A 175 5.05 -4.57 3.81
CA ASP A 175 3.62 -4.45 4.00
C ASP A 175 3.29 -3.15 4.72
N LEU A 176 2.12 -2.59 4.40
CA LEU A 176 1.63 -1.31 4.90
C LEU A 176 0.17 -1.44 5.27
N ILE A 177 -0.19 -0.94 6.43
CA ILE A 177 -1.60 -0.79 6.84
C ILE A 177 -1.84 0.57 7.49
N SER A 178 -3.10 0.95 7.58
CA SER A 178 -3.56 2.14 8.28
C SER A 178 -4.66 1.81 9.29
N GLY A 179 -4.74 2.58 10.39
CA GLY A 179 -5.77 2.44 11.42
C GLY A 179 -5.47 3.35 12.60
N ASP A 180 -6.46 3.61 13.46
CA ASP A 180 -6.28 4.36 14.71
C ASP A 180 -5.87 3.39 15.82
N LEU A 181 -4.55 3.22 16.02
CA LEU A 181 -3.99 2.24 16.96
C LEU A 181 -3.82 2.79 18.38
N ASN A 182 -3.77 4.11 18.52
CA ASN A 182 -3.65 4.77 19.80
C ASN A 182 -5.00 5.28 20.36
N ALA A 183 -6.08 5.17 19.58
CA ALA A 183 -7.44 5.63 19.89
C ALA A 183 -7.52 7.15 20.12
N ASP A 184 -6.76 7.94 19.35
CA ASP A 184 -6.79 9.41 19.38
C ASP A 184 -7.73 10.03 18.33
N GLY A 185 -8.35 9.21 17.51
CA GLY A 185 -9.29 9.60 16.45
C GLY A 185 -8.60 9.95 15.13
N LYS A 186 -7.30 9.74 14.99
CA LYS A 186 -6.54 9.96 13.76
C LYS A 186 -6.06 8.64 13.19
N THR A 187 -5.81 8.62 11.91
CA THR A 187 -5.29 7.42 11.23
C THR A 187 -3.77 7.34 11.39
N ASP A 188 -3.26 6.21 11.89
CA ASP A 188 -1.83 5.91 12.00
C ASP A 188 -1.35 5.15 10.77
N LEU A 189 -0.05 5.30 10.43
CA LEU A 189 0.63 4.51 9.41
C LEU A 189 1.49 3.42 10.08
N VAL A 190 1.29 2.17 9.68
CA VAL A 190 2.08 1.04 10.13
C VAL A 190 2.91 0.50 8.99
N VAL A 191 4.21 0.35 9.21
CA VAL A 191 5.18 -0.08 8.20
C VAL A 191 5.92 -1.33 8.69
N GLY A 192 5.82 -2.41 7.93
CA GLY A 192 6.50 -3.66 8.20
C GLY A 192 7.88 -3.76 7.55
N THR A 193 8.76 -4.56 8.16
CA THR A 193 10.02 -5.02 7.59
C THR A 193 10.06 -6.54 7.59
N SER A 194 10.91 -7.17 6.80
CA SER A 194 11.00 -8.64 6.83
C SER A 194 12.40 -9.18 7.01
N GLN A 195 13.43 -8.36 6.88
CA GLN A 195 14.85 -8.74 6.91
C GLN A 195 15.17 -10.03 6.10
N TYR A 196 14.56 -10.12 4.92
CA TYR A 196 14.55 -11.32 4.09
C TYR A 196 15.94 -11.81 3.68
N TYR A 197 16.89 -10.90 3.45
CA TYR A 197 18.19 -11.21 2.87
C TYR A 197 19.35 -11.28 3.88
N SER A 198 19.21 -10.75 5.08
CA SER A 198 20.35 -10.63 6.02
C SER A 198 20.57 -11.84 6.92
N GLY A 199 19.60 -12.74 7.03
CA GLY A 199 19.70 -13.96 7.84
C GLY A 199 19.95 -13.76 9.35
N SER A 200 20.00 -12.51 9.82
CA SER A 200 20.39 -12.18 11.19
C SER A 200 19.39 -11.31 11.95
N GLY A 201 18.37 -10.79 11.29
CA GLY A 201 17.40 -9.89 11.91
C GLY A 201 16.06 -10.54 12.25
N ALA A 202 15.42 -10.04 13.31
CA ALA A 202 14.13 -10.51 13.78
C ALA A 202 12.94 -9.97 12.96
N GLY A 203 13.14 -8.85 12.25
CA GLY A 203 12.09 -8.05 11.64
C GLY A 203 11.52 -7.02 12.63
N PHE A 204 10.92 -5.98 12.08
CA PHE A 204 10.37 -4.86 12.85
C PHE A 204 9.03 -4.43 12.29
N VAL A 205 8.23 -3.81 13.14
CA VAL A 205 7.05 -3.02 12.77
C VAL A 205 7.22 -1.63 13.35
N TYR A 206 7.06 -0.63 12.51
CA TYR A 206 7.11 0.78 12.87
C TYR A 206 5.73 1.39 12.78
N ILE A 207 5.33 2.14 13.80
CA ILE A 207 4.05 2.86 13.85
C ILE A 207 4.35 4.35 13.91
N PHE A 208 3.72 5.11 13.03
CA PHE A 208 3.76 6.56 12.96
C PHE A 208 2.37 7.08 13.25
N TYR A 209 2.19 7.79 14.36
CA TYR A 209 0.89 8.31 14.77
C TYR A 209 0.43 9.46 13.90
N GLY A 210 -0.87 9.46 13.57
CA GLY A 210 -1.49 10.43 12.71
C GLY A 210 -1.49 11.86 13.27
N GLY A 211 -1.47 12.85 12.35
CA GLY A 211 -1.43 14.26 12.68
C GLY A 211 -0.07 14.78 13.13
N SER A 212 0.97 13.94 13.18
CA SER A 212 2.37 14.34 13.34
C SER A 212 3.11 14.24 12.02
N MET A 213 4.21 14.99 11.87
CA MET A 213 5.05 14.90 10.66
C MET A 213 5.73 13.54 10.64
N ILE A 214 5.51 12.76 9.55
CA ILE A 214 6.24 11.52 9.28
C ILE A 214 7.70 11.85 9.01
N THR A 215 8.60 11.22 9.74
CA THR A 215 10.04 11.47 9.64
C THR A 215 10.67 10.75 8.44
N GLU A 216 11.85 11.23 7.98
CA GLU A 216 12.58 10.61 6.84
C GLU A 216 13.24 9.27 7.17
N SER A 217 13.16 8.79 8.41
CA SER A 217 13.79 7.55 8.87
C SER A 217 12.85 6.73 9.74
N ALA A 218 12.90 5.41 9.61
CA ALA A 218 12.18 4.49 10.47
C ALA A 218 12.55 4.63 11.96
N SER A 219 13.73 5.18 12.28
CA SER A 219 14.13 5.48 13.66
C SER A 219 13.31 6.59 14.33
N GLY A 220 12.55 7.36 13.56
CA GLY A 220 11.65 8.38 14.05
C GLY A 220 10.21 7.89 14.30
N ALA A 221 9.97 6.59 14.22
CA ALA A 221 8.65 6.03 14.53
C ALA A 221 8.28 6.25 16.00
N ASP A 222 6.99 6.51 16.26
CA ASP A 222 6.47 6.68 17.61
C ASP A 222 6.54 5.39 18.40
N VAL A 223 6.32 4.24 17.71
CA VAL A 223 6.46 2.90 18.29
C VAL A 223 7.26 2.00 17.36
N THR A 224 8.19 1.23 17.96
CA THR A 224 8.91 0.16 17.25
C THR A 224 8.66 -1.15 17.97
N ILE A 225 8.14 -2.14 17.25
CA ILE A 225 7.95 -3.51 17.74
C ILE A 225 8.99 -4.40 17.07
N THR A 226 9.77 -5.13 17.88
CA THR A 226 10.83 -6.02 17.40
C THR A 226 10.35 -7.47 17.47
N GLY A 227 10.62 -8.26 16.44
CA GLY A 227 10.36 -9.70 16.44
C GLY A 227 11.22 -10.44 17.47
N GLU A 228 10.79 -11.64 17.87
CA GLU A 228 11.41 -12.42 18.96
C GLU A 228 12.77 -12.99 18.58
N ALA A 229 12.96 -13.43 17.33
CA ALA A 229 14.17 -14.11 16.90
C ALA A 229 14.52 -13.83 15.45
N SER A 230 15.80 -13.99 15.12
CA SER A 230 16.32 -13.92 13.76
C SER A 230 15.61 -14.93 12.83
N LEU A 231 15.46 -14.59 11.58
CA LEU A 231 14.80 -15.38 10.53
C LEU A 231 13.27 -15.51 10.67
N ASN A 232 12.67 -15.06 11.77
CA ASN A 232 11.21 -15.14 11.95
C ASN A 232 10.42 -14.26 10.97
N ARG A 233 11.07 -13.27 10.35
CA ARG A 233 10.46 -12.37 9.38
C ARG A 233 9.21 -11.67 9.93
N PHE A 234 9.31 -11.24 11.17
CA PHE A 234 8.27 -10.47 11.84
C PHE A 234 8.02 -9.17 11.09
N GLY A 235 6.75 -8.81 10.90
CA GLY A 235 6.36 -7.62 10.13
C GLY A 235 6.17 -7.86 8.63
N HIS A 236 6.34 -9.10 8.13
CA HIS A 236 6.16 -9.41 6.71
C HIS A 236 4.71 -9.26 6.24
N ALA A 237 3.76 -9.52 7.10
CA ALA A 237 2.33 -9.34 6.84
C ALA A 237 1.69 -8.65 8.05
N LEU A 238 0.85 -7.67 7.77
CA LEU A 238 0.18 -6.83 8.75
C LEU A 238 -1.33 -6.91 8.58
N GLY A 239 -2.07 -6.73 9.65
CA GLY A 239 -3.51 -6.60 9.65
C GLY A 239 -3.95 -5.72 10.82
N ALA A 240 -5.06 -5.02 10.66
CA ALA A 240 -5.64 -4.20 11.72
C ALA A 240 -7.15 -4.40 11.79
N GLY A 241 -7.71 -4.33 13.00
CA GLY A 241 -9.14 -4.43 13.26
C GLY A 241 -9.41 -4.57 14.74
N ASP A 242 -10.65 -4.34 15.16
CA ASP A 242 -11.10 -4.57 16.54
C ASP A 242 -11.37 -6.08 16.74
N LEU A 243 -10.38 -6.81 17.25
CA LEU A 243 -10.44 -8.27 17.40
C LEU A 243 -11.09 -8.70 18.71
N ASN A 244 -11.07 -7.84 19.70
CA ASN A 244 -11.58 -8.13 21.03
C ASN A 244 -12.94 -7.45 21.32
N ALA A 245 -13.45 -6.66 20.36
CA ALA A 245 -14.69 -5.89 20.44
C ALA A 245 -14.71 -4.83 21.56
N ASP A 246 -13.54 -4.18 21.81
CA ASP A 246 -13.44 -3.09 22.78
C ASP A 246 -13.57 -1.68 22.15
N GLY A 247 -13.77 -1.62 20.84
CA GLY A 247 -13.94 -0.39 20.08
C GLY A 247 -12.63 0.26 19.66
N LYS A 248 -11.47 -0.41 19.83
CA LYS A 248 -10.16 0.07 19.41
C LYS A 248 -9.59 -0.81 18.30
N THR A 249 -8.68 -0.26 17.53
CA THR A 249 -7.98 -1.01 16.50
C THR A 249 -6.83 -1.81 17.11
N ASP A 250 -6.90 -3.15 16.98
CA ASP A 250 -5.81 -4.06 17.32
C ASP A 250 -4.90 -4.28 16.11
N LEU A 251 -3.60 -4.54 16.38
CA LEU A 251 -2.60 -4.85 15.36
C LEU A 251 -2.30 -6.36 15.32
N ILE A 252 -2.36 -6.94 14.12
CA ILE A 252 -1.93 -8.32 13.86
C ILE A 252 -0.62 -8.27 13.08
N VAL A 253 0.38 -9.02 13.53
CA VAL A 253 1.69 -9.09 12.87
C VAL A 253 2.05 -10.53 12.55
N GLY A 254 2.32 -10.81 11.28
CA GLY A 254 2.76 -12.12 10.81
C GLY A 254 4.28 -12.29 10.92
N ALA A 255 4.70 -13.50 11.32
CA ALA A 255 6.09 -13.93 11.39
C ALA A 255 6.21 -15.34 10.77
N TYR A 256 6.24 -15.43 9.44
CA TYR A 256 6.08 -16.72 8.75
C TYR A 256 7.33 -17.61 8.75
N GLY A 257 8.47 -17.10 9.18
CA GLY A 257 9.71 -17.87 9.37
C GLY A 257 9.85 -18.45 10.77
N TYR A 258 8.81 -18.35 11.64
CA TYR A 258 8.85 -18.89 13.01
C TYR A 258 8.96 -20.42 12.99
N SER A 259 9.96 -20.98 13.69
CA SER A 259 10.23 -22.42 13.80
C SER A 259 10.43 -22.84 15.25
#